data_a8ba688bc8b0ce9a03684818803d8586
#
_entry.id   a8ba688bc8b0ce9a03684818803d8586
#
_cell.length_a   1.000
_cell.length_b   1.000
_cell.length_c   1.000
_cell.angle_alpha   90.00
_cell.angle_beta   90.00
_cell.angle_gamma   90.00
#
_symmetry.space_group_name_H-M   'P 1'
#
loop_
_entity.id
_entity.type
_entity.pdbx_description
1 polymer ?
#
loop_
_entity_poly.entity_id
_entity_poly.type
_entity_poly.pdbx_seq_one_letter_code
_entity_poly.pdbx_strand_id
1 'polypeptide(L)'
;GALIVMFCIRWELALVLLVMLPVLLLAALRRRKQMSAASRAAKQKTGVINAAIESGLSGVRTTKAFANEAEQQQRFDEANEVFKTAKRGFHKEMGRFNAVMEFCTGILPVAVIAVGGWLIMKEKMDYVDLITFSLYVTTFVSPIRRLANFAEMFSNGFAGLHRFIELMGTDPSIQDAPDAVELRNVKGDVDVEHVSFAYGEKAEV
;
A
#
# COMPACT_ATOMS: atom_id res chain seq x y z
N GLY A 1 25.58 2.77 11.31
CA GLY A 1 26.23 3.93 11.96
C GLY A 1 25.71 4.17 13.38
N ALA A 2 24.45 4.57 13.58
CA ALA A 2 23.91 4.98 14.88
C ALA A 2 24.02 3.88 15.98
N LEU A 3 23.71 2.63 15.67
CA LEU A 3 23.86 1.51 16.62
C LEU A 3 25.32 1.34 17.09
N ILE A 4 26.28 1.51 16.21
CA ILE A 4 27.72 1.39 16.57
C ILE A 4 28.08 2.52 17.55
N VAL A 5 27.67 3.75 17.28
CA VAL A 5 27.87 4.88 18.18
C VAL A 5 27.22 4.64 19.54
N MET A 6 26.00 4.12 19.57
CA MET A 6 25.29 3.79 20.80
C MET A 6 26.00 2.70 21.61
N PHE A 7 26.59 1.70 20.95
CA PHE A 7 27.43 0.69 21.59
C PHE A 7 28.72 1.29 22.16
N CYS A 8 29.34 2.25 21.47
CA CYS A 8 30.54 2.94 21.95
C CYS A 8 30.26 3.86 23.16
N ILE A 9 29.04 4.44 23.25
CA ILE A 9 28.64 5.29 24.39
C ILE A 9 28.40 4.42 25.62
N ARG A 10 27.45 3.46 25.52
CA ARG A 10 27.10 2.54 26.63
C ARG A 10 26.51 1.24 26.07
N TRP A 11 27.27 0.17 26.19
CA TRP A 11 26.88 -1.14 25.69
C TRP A 11 25.66 -1.73 26.41
N GLU A 12 25.45 -1.42 27.72
CA GLU A 12 24.35 -1.92 28.52
C GLU A 12 23.00 -1.39 27.99
N LEU A 13 22.92 -0.10 27.64
CA LEU A 13 21.73 0.51 27.05
C LEU A 13 21.53 0.07 25.60
N ALA A 14 22.63 -0.09 24.86
CA ALA A 14 22.57 -0.61 23.48
C ALA A 14 22.03 -2.06 23.45
N LEU A 15 22.32 -2.87 24.47
CA LEU A 15 21.82 -4.23 24.59
C LEU A 15 20.29 -4.24 24.84
N VAL A 16 19.75 -3.30 25.61
CA VAL A 16 18.30 -3.13 25.79
C VAL A 16 17.64 -2.90 24.42
N LEU A 17 18.21 -2.01 23.60
CA LEU A 17 17.70 -1.77 22.24
C LEU A 17 17.82 -3.00 21.35
N LEU A 18 18.97 -3.70 21.42
CA LEU A 18 19.22 -4.89 20.61
C LEU A 18 18.21 -6.01 20.89
N VAL A 19 17.74 -6.14 22.12
CA VAL A 19 16.70 -7.11 22.53
C VAL A 19 15.31 -6.60 22.14
N MET A 20 15.03 -5.32 22.38
CA MET A 20 13.70 -4.75 22.10
C MET A 20 13.39 -4.65 20.60
N LEU A 21 14.37 -4.37 19.75
CA LEU A 21 14.18 -4.23 18.30
C LEU A 21 13.63 -5.50 17.61
N PRO A 22 14.17 -6.71 17.84
CA PRO A 22 13.58 -7.93 17.28
C PRO A 22 12.14 -8.18 17.77
N VAL A 23 11.85 -7.92 19.05
CA VAL A 23 10.50 -8.08 19.59
C VAL A 23 9.52 -7.13 18.90
N LEU A 24 9.91 -5.87 18.73
CA LEU A 24 9.19 -4.87 17.97
C LEU A 24 8.93 -5.31 16.53
N LEU A 25 9.98 -5.77 15.85
CA LEU A 25 9.89 -6.20 14.46
C LEU A 25 8.97 -7.40 14.29
N LEU A 26 9.08 -8.41 15.16
CA LEU A 26 8.21 -9.59 15.13
C LEU A 26 6.75 -9.22 15.38
N ALA A 27 6.47 -8.36 16.37
CA ALA A 27 5.13 -7.86 16.65
C ALA A 27 4.56 -7.10 15.46
N ALA A 28 5.35 -6.21 14.85
CA ALA A 28 4.96 -5.43 13.68
C ALA A 28 4.65 -6.32 12.48
N LEU A 29 5.53 -7.27 12.15
CA LEU A 29 5.35 -8.19 11.02
C LEU A 29 4.11 -9.08 11.17
N ARG A 30 3.89 -9.59 12.38
CA ARG A 30 2.72 -10.43 12.68
C ARG A 30 1.41 -9.65 12.50
N ARG A 31 1.33 -8.42 13.04
CA ARG A 31 0.15 -7.56 12.92
C ARG A 31 -0.04 -7.03 11.50
N ARG A 32 1.03 -6.72 10.79
CA ARG A 32 0.99 -6.29 9.39
C ARG A 32 0.36 -7.35 8.49
N LYS A 33 0.69 -8.63 8.69
CA LYS A 33 0.09 -9.72 7.91
C LYS A 33 -1.44 -9.77 8.05
N GLN A 34 -1.96 -9.62 9.27
CA GLN A 34 -3.41 -9.58 9.54
C GLN A 34 -4.07 -8.35 8.90
N MET A 35 -3.49 -7.17 9.07
CA MET A 35 -3.98 -5.93 8.46
C MET A 35 -3.97 -6.02 6.92
N SER A 36 -2.93 -6.57 6.31
CA SER A 36 -2.83 -6.74 4.86
C SER A 36 -3.90 -7.68 4.30
N ALA A 37 -4.22 -8.77 5.02
CA ALA A 37 -5.30 -9.68 4.64
C ALA A 37 -6.67 -8.98 4.69
N ALA A 38 -6.95 -8.24 5.76
CA ALA A 38 -8.17 -7.44 5.90
C ALA A 38 -8.26 -6.32 4.85
N SER A 39 -7.15 -5.69 4.49
CA SER A 39 -7.08 -4.69 3.41
C SER A 39 -7.46 -5.28 2.06
N ARG A 40 -6.94 -6.47 1.72
CA ARG A 40 -7.30 -7.16 0.47
C ARG A 40 -8.79 -7.49 0.42
N ALA A 41 -9.35 -8.01 1.51
CA ALA A 41 -10.78 -8.29 1.60
C ALA A 41 -11.63 -7.02 1.41
N ALA A 42 -11.24 -5.90 2.05
CA ALA A 42 -11.91 -4.62 1.88
C ALA A 42 -11.82 -4.09 0.43
N LYS A 43 -10.67 -4.22 -0.24
CA LYS A 43 -10.50 -3.83 -1.65
C LYS A 43 -11.41 -4.63 -2.59
N GLN A 44 -11.54 -5.94 -2.37
CA GLN A 44 -12.46 -6.77 -3.17
C GLN A 44 -13.92 -6.30 -3.02
N LYS A 45 -14.34 -5.98 -1.79
CA LYS A 45 -15.70 -5.49 -1.53
C LYS A 45 -15.93 -4.06 -2.03
N THR A 46 -14.87 -3.26 -2.15
CA THR A 46 -14.94 -1.97 -2.87
C THR A 46 -15.30 -2.16 -4.34
N GLY A 47 -14.76 -3.19 -5.01
CA GLY A 47 -15.16 -3.52 -6.38
C GLY A 47 -16.65 -3.89 -6.49
N VAL A 48 -17.17 -4.67 -5.54
CA VAL A 48 -18.59 -5.07 -5.52
C VAL A 48 -19.52 -3.87 -5.40
N ILE A 49 -19.24 -2.94 -4.48
CA ILE A 49 -20.10 -1.75 -4.32
C ILE A 49 -19.98 -0.80 -5.51
N ASN A 50 -18.80 -0.65 -6.11
CA ASN A 50 -18.63 0.16 -7.31
C ASN A 50 -19.44 -0.41 -8.48
N ALA A 51 -19.43 -1.73 -8.68
CA ALA A 51 -20.24 -2.39 -9.70
C ALA A 51 -21.75 -2.19 -9.44
N ALA A 52 -22.21 -2.25 -8.18
CA ALA A 52 -23.60 -1.98 -7.82
C ALA A 52 -24.00 -0.52 -8.12
N ILE A 53 -23.12 0.44 -7.83
CA ILE A 53 -23.32 1.87 -8.15
C ILE A 53 -23.38 2.07 -9.66
N GLU A 54 -22.43 1.54 -10.41
CA GLU A 54 -22.36 1.65 -11.87
C GLU A 54 -23.60 1.07 -12.53
N SER A 55 -24.01 -0.14 -12.12
CA SER A 55 -25.24 -0.78 -12.61
C SER A 55 -26.49 0.05 -12.30
N GLY A 56 -26.59 0.59 -11.08
CA GLY A 56 -27.71 1.43 -10.67
C GLY A 56 -27.80 2.74 -11.44
N LEU A 57 -26.66 3.40 -11.68
CA LEU A 57 -26.60 4.66 -12.42
C LEU A 57 -26.85 4.45 -13.92
N SER A 58 -26.25 3.42 -14.52
CA SER A 58 -26.40 3.11 -15.94
C SER A 58 -27.86 2.68 -16.26
N GLY A 59 -28.49 1.94 -15.33
CA GLY A 59 -29.86 1.46 -15.47
C GLY A 59 -30.95 2.41 -14.95
N VAL A 60 -30.61 3.63 -14.49
CA VAL A 60 -31.55 4.51 -13.78
C VAL A 60 -32.81 4.83 -14.58
N ARG A 61 -32.70 5.02 -15.89
CA ARG A 61 -33.88 5.30 -16.78
C ARG A 61 -34.81 4.11 -16.83
N THR A 62 -34.27 2.89 -16.95
CA THR A 62 -35.06 1.65 -16.95
C THR A 62 -35.74 1.42 -15.60
N THR A 63 -34.95 1.59 -14.49
CA THR A 63 -35.51 1.49 -13.12
C THR A 63 -36.67 2.44 -12.91
N LYS A 64 -36.56 3.69 -13.38
CA LYS A 64 -37.63 4.70 -13.31
C LYS A 64 -38.82 4.34 -14.17
N ALA A 65 -38.61 3.85 -15.41
CA ALA A 65 -39.68 3.47 -16.31
C ALA A 65 -40.56 2.31 -15.77
N PHE A 66 -39.94 1.40 -15.00
CA PHE A 66 -40.61 0.25 -14.39
C PHE A 66 -40.98 0.46 -12.92
N ALA A 67 -40.78 1.66 -12.35
CA ALA A 67 -41.00 1.98 -10.93
C ALA A 67 -40.37 0.97 -9.96
N ASN A 68 -39.16 0.50 -10.26
CA ASN A 68 -38.46 -0.56 -9.53
C ASN A 68 -37.32 -0.03 -8.62
N GLU A 69 -37.49 1.20 -8.12
CA GLU A 69 -36.49 1.87 -7.28
C GLU A 69 -36.26 1.15 -5.94
N ALA A 70 -37.29 0.58 -5.37
CA ALA A 70 -37.21 -0.11 -4.07
C ALA A 70 -36.29 -1.34 -4.14
N GLU A 71 -36.40 -2.14 -5.19
CA GLU A 71 -35.54 -3.30 -5.40
C GLU A 71 -34.09 -2.89 -5.68
N GLN A 72 -33.89 -1.84 -6.49
CA GLN A 72 -32.56 -1.31 -6.76
C GLN A 72 -31.91 -0.77 -5.49
N GLN A 73 -32.67 -0.10 -4.62
CA GLN A 73 -32.19 0.38 -3.33
C GLN A 73 -31.80 -0.79 -2.42
N GLN A 74 -32.62 -1.84 -2.37
CA GLN A 74 -32.31 -3.03 -1.57
C GLN A 74 -31.02 -3.70 -2.03
N ARG A 75 -30.80 -3.87 -3.33
CA ARG A 75 -29.55 -4.43 -3.88
C ARG A 75 -28.32 -3.59 -3.52
N PHE A 76 -28.47 -2.27 -3.57
CA PHE A 76 -27.42 -1.37 -3.14
C PHE A 76 -27.14 -1.49 -1.64
N ASP A 77 -28.18 -1.53 -0.81
CA ASP A 77 -28.03 -1.64 0.66
C ASP A 77 -27.35 -2.95 1.06
N GLU A 78 -27.67 -4.06 0.41
CA GLU A 78 -27.02 -5.35 0.60
C GLU A 78 -25.51 -5.26 0.27
N ALA A 79 -25.16 -4.70 -0.90
CA ALA A 79 -23.78 -4.50 -1.32
C ALA A 79 -23.03 -3.56 -0.36
N ASN A 80 -23.70 -2.51 0.12
CA ASN A 80 -23.14 -1.53 1.06
C ASN A 80 -22.90 -2.14 2.45
N GLU A 81 -23.79 -2.98 2.98
CA GLU A 81 -23.56 -3.67 4.25
C GLU A 81 -22.36 -4.63 4.19
N VAL A 82 -22.20 -5.34 3.08
CA VAL A 82 -21.02 -6.20 2.85
C VAL A 82 -19.74 -5.36 2.80
N PHE A 83 -19.76 -4.24 2.07
CA PHE A 83 -18.64 -3.31 2.00
C PHE A 83 -18.31 -2.70 3.36
N LYS A 84 -19.29 -2.19 4.08
CA LYS A 84 -19.19 -1.59 5.41
C LYS A 84 -18.59 -2.57 6.42
N THR A 85 -19.02 -3.82 6.41
CA THR A 85 -18.52 -4.87 7.28
C THR A 85 -17.04 -5.17 6.99
N ALA A 86 -16.66 -5.28 5.72
CA ALA A 86 -15.27 -5.49 5.33
C ALA A 86 -14.38 -4.28 5.69
N LYS A 87 -14.85 -3.05 5.49
CA LYS A 87 -14.18 -1.81 5.90
C LYS A 87 -13.99 -1.73 7.42
N ARG A 88 -15.03 -2.06 8.18
CA ARG A 88 -14.94 -2.12 9.66
C ARG A 88 -13.88 -3.14 10.11
N GLY A 89 -13.84 -4.31 9.48
CA GLY A 89 -12.81 -5.32 9.72
C GLY A 89 -11.40 -4.79 9.46
N PHE A 90 -11.20 -4.14 8.33
CA PHE A 90 -9.92 -3.51 8.00
C PHE A 90 -9.50 -2.44 9.02
N HIS A 91 -10.38 -1.50 9.36
CA HIS A 91 -10.08 -0.45 10.33
C HIS A 91 -9.82 -0.98 11.73
N LYS A 92 -10.48 -2.08 12.13
CA LYS A 92 -10.21 -2.77 13.39
C LYS A 92 -8.78 -3.35 13.43
N GLU A 93 -8.35 -4.04 12.37
CA GLU A 93 -6.99 -4.58 12.30
C GLU A 93 -5.93 -3.48 12.15
N MET A 94 -6.23 -2.40 11.43
CA MET A 94 -5.38 -1.21 11.34
C MET A 94 -5.21 -0.54 12.71
N GLY A 95 -6.29 -0.38 13.47
CA GLY A 95 -6.24 0.17 14.83
C GLY A 95 -5.40 -0.70 15.77
N ARG A 96 -5.55 -2.03 15.68
CA ARG A 96 -4.72 -2.98 16.46
C ARG A 96 -3.23 -2.90 16.08
N PHE A 97 -2.93 -2.78 14.79
CA PHE A 97 -1.56 -2.60 14.32
C PHE A 97 -0.97 -1.30 14.88
N ASN A 98 -1.69 -0.19 14.74
CA ASN A 98 -1.24 1.11 15.23
C ASN A 98 -1.06 1.11 16.76
N ALA A 99 -1.99 0.53 17.52
CA ALA A 99 -1.89 0.44 18.97
C ALA A 99 -0.65 -0.34 19.41
N VAL A 100 -0.36 -1.48 18.77
CA VAL A 100 0.86 -2.26 19.07
C VAL A 100 2.10 -1.47 18.70
N MET A 101 2.13 -0.79 17.55
CA MET A 101 3.27 0.01 17.12
C MET A 101 3.52 1.19 18.06
N GLU A 102 2.47 1.92 18.46
CA GLU A 102 2.59 3.03 19.42
C GLU A 102 3.05 2.55 20.80
N PHE A 103 2.45 1.48 21.30
CA PHE A 103 2.88 0.89 22.57
C PHE A 103 4.35 0.50 22.55
N CYS A 104 4.74 -0.24 21.53
CA CYS A 104 6.12 -0.72 21.40
C CYS A 104 7.13 0.42 21.20
N THR A 105 6.80 1.45 20.42
CA THR A 105 7.69 2.61 20.23
C THR A 105 7.70 3.52 21.47
N GLY A 106 6.61 3.61 22.21
CA GLY A 106 6.51 4.38 23.45
C GLY A 106 7.25 3.74 24.65
N ILE A 107 7.25 2.40 24.73
CA ILE A 107 7.94 1.70 25.83
C ILE A 107 9.47 1.77 25.71
N LEU A 108 10.00 1.99 24.51
CA LEU A 108 11.43 2.02 24.25
C LEU A 108 12.16 3.16 25.02
N PRO A 109 11.73 4.44 24.94
CA PRO A 109 12.30 5.52 25.74
C PRO A 109 12.14 5.28 27.23
N VAL A 110 11.00 4.73 27.67
CA VAL A 110 10.74 4.43 29.08
C VAL A 110 11.74 3.39 29.60
N ALA A 111 11.96 2.31 28.84
CA ALA A 111 12.95 1.28 29.21
C ALA A 111 14.37 1.86 29.30
N VAL A 112 14.75 2.72 28.36
CA VAL A 112 16.06 3.38 28.37
C VAL A 112 16.23 4.29 29.57
N ILE A 113 15.22 5.09 29.91
CA ILE A 113 15.24 5.97 31.07
C ILE A 113 15.30 5.15 32.38
N ALA A 114 14.53 4.07 32.47
CA ALA A 114 14.52 3.21 33.65
C ALA A 114 15.85 2.51 33.88
N VAL A 115 16.43 1.90 32.83
CA VAL A 115 17.73 1.22 32.93
C VAL A 115 18.88 2.23 33.08
N GLY A 116 18.86 3.35 32.36
CA GLY A 116 19.84 4.41 32.49
C GLY A 116 19.82 5.08 33.85
N GLY A 117 18.63 5.36 34.39
CA GLY A 117 18.48 5.88 35.77
C GLY A 117 19.01 4.90 36.82
N TRP A 118 18.74 3.59 36.63
CA TRP A 118 19.34 2.56 37.50
C TRP A 118 20.87 2.50 37.41
N LEU A 119 21.44 2.67 36.22
CA LEU A 119 22.90 2.73 36.03
C LEU A 119 23.51 3.98 36.68
N ILE A 120 22.82 5.13 36.61
CA ILE A 120 23.27 6.37 37.30
C ILE A 120 23.27 6.17 38.82
N MET A 121 22.24 5.55 39.38
CA MET A 121 22.20 5.22 40.81
C MET A 121 23.33 4.27 41.24
N LYS A 122 23.86 3.49 40.34
CA LYS A 122 25.03 2.61 40.53
C LYS A 122 26.35 3.29 40.24
N GLU A 123 26.38 4.59 39.99
CA GLU A 123 27.54 5.39 39.64
C GLU A 123 28.28 4.87 38.40
N LYS A 124 27.60 4.11 37.55
CA LYS A 124 28.15 3.55 36.32
C LYS A 124 27.90 4.40 35.08
N MET A 125 27.13 5.47 35.18
CA MET A 125 26.71 6.29 34.04
C MET A 125 26.51 7.74 34.46
N ASP A 126 26.84 8.69 33.58
CA ASP A 126 26.58 10.10 33.78
C ASP A 126 25.20 10.51 33.17
N TYR A 127 24.64 11.61 33.68
CA TYR A 127 23.38 12.20 33.17
C TYR A 127 23.49 12.60 31.71
N VAL A 128 24.64 13.11 31.27
CA VAL A 128 24.90 13.51 29.88
C VAL A 128 24.79 12.33 28.93
N ASP A 129 25.32 11.16 29.35
CA ASP A 129 25.21 9.92 28.56
C ASP A 129 23.75 9.49 28.38
N LEU A 130 22.91 9.58 29.44
CA LEU A 130 21.50 9.23 29.38
C LEU A 130 20.72 10.15 28.45
N ILE A 131 20.97 11.47 28.54
CA ILE A 131 20.33 12.45 27.66
C ILE A 131 20.71 12.19 26.19
N THR A 132 22.00 12.02 25.94
CA THR A 132 22.54 11.73 24.61
C THR A 132 21.94 10.45 24.05
N PHE A 133 21.89 9.39 24.85
CA PHE A 133 21.31 8.13 24.45
C PHE A 133 19.79 8.23 24.16
N SER A 134 19.05 8.98 24.96
CA SER A 134 17.62 9.23 24.76
C SER A 134 17.34 9.98 23.45
N LEU A 135 18.17 10.94 23.07
CA LEU A 135 18.11 11.63 21.79
C LEU A 135 18.34 10.67 20.61
N TYR A 136 19.33 9.79 20.72
CA TYR A 136 19.57 8.76 19.70
C TYR A 136 18.40 7.78 19.58
N VAL A 137 17.79 7.36 20.67
CA VAL A 137 16.62 6.45 20.66
C VAL A 137 15.45 7.08 19.93
N THR A 138 15.10 8.33 20.25
CA THR A 138 13.98 9.02 19.59
C THR A 138 14.24 9.21 18.09
N THR A 139 15.47 9.54 17.73
CA THR A 139 15.87 9.65 16.33
C THR A 139 15.81 8.31 15.60
N PHE A 140 16.08 7.19 16.29
CA PHE A 140 16.12 5.84 15.69
C PHE A 140 14.73 5.24 15.44
N VAL A 141 13.71 5.64 16.20
CA VAL A 141 12.32 5.15 16.04
C VAL A 141 11.74 5.52 14.68
N SER A 142 12.00 6.73 14.17
CA SER A 142 11.49 7.22 12.90
C SER A 142 11.95 6.36 11.69
N PRO A 143 13.25 6.05 11.50
CA PRO A 143 13.72 5.13 10.46
C PRO A 143 13.07 3.75 10.50
N ILE A 144 12.81 3.18 11.70
CA ILE A 144 12.16 1.87 11.82
C ILE A 144 10.75 1.90 11.25
N ARG A 145 9.97 2.94 11.57
CA ARG A 145 8.63 3.13 10.98
C ARG A 145 8.70 3.30 9.46
N ARG A 146 9.68 4.04 8.94
CA ARG A 146 9.89 4.22 7.50
C ARG A 146 10.24 2.91 6.81
N LEU A 147 11.11 2.08 7.40
CA LEU A 147 11.47 0.77 6.85
C LEU A 147 10.25 -0.17 6.75
N ALA A 148 9.34 -0.14 7.74
CA ALA A 148 8.12 -0.93 7.69
C ALA A 148 7.21 -0.53 6.50
N ASN A 149 7.16 0.76 6.14
CA ASN A 149 6.37 1.26 5.01
C ASN A 149 7.12 1.14 3.67
N PHE A 150 8.47 1.18 3.71
CA PHE A 150 9.32 1.11 2.52
C PHE A 150 9.11 -0.19 1.73
N ALA A 151 8.93 -1.32 2.40
CA ALA A 151 8.70 -2.60 1.73
C ALA A 151 7.42 -2.60 0.87
N GLU A 152 6.38 -1.89 1.26
CA GLU A 152 5.15 -1.75 0.45
C GLU A 152 5.37 -0.80 -0.73
N MET A 153 6.02 0.34 -0.48
CA MET A 153 6.35 1.31 -1.53
C MET A 153 7.28 0.69 -2.58
N PHE A 154 8.26 -0.11 -2.15
CA PHE A 154 9.18 -0.82 -3.02
C PHE A 154 8.46 -1.87 -3.89
N SER A 155 7.58 -2.67 -3.29
CA SER A 155 6.78 -3.67 -4.01
C SER A 155 5.88 -3.03 -5.07
N ASN A 156 5.21 -1.92 -4.73
CA ASN A 156 4.36 -1.18 -5.67
C ASN A 156 5.19 -0.52 -6.78
N GLY A 157 6.37 0.02 -6.44
CA GLY A 157 7.30 0.61 -7.40
C GLY A 157 7.82 -0.41 -8.41
N PHE A 158 8.22 -1.61 -7.96
CA PHE A 158 8.64 -2.68 -8.87
C PHE A 158 7.51 -3.17 -9.77
N ALA A 159 6.28 -3.29 -9.27
CA ALA A 159 5.14 -3.66 -10.09
C ALA A 159 4.86 -2.62 -11.18
N GLY A 160 5.00 -1.33 -10.84
CA GLY A 160 4.89 -0.24 -11.81
C GLY A 160 6.01 -0.24 -12.85
N LEU A 161 7.24 -0.45 -12.41
CA LEU A 161 8.41 -0.56 -13.29
C LEU A 161 8.30 -1.76 -14.24
N HIS A 162 7.83 -2.90 -13.75
CA HIS A 162 7.62 -4.07 -14.60
C HIS A 162 6.60 -3.81 -15.72
N ARG A 163 5.45 -3.19 -15.39
CA ARG A 163 4.46 -2.79 -16.39
C ARG A 163 5.00 -1.77 -17.39
N PHE A 164 5.82 -0.84 -16.92
CA PHE A 164 6.47 0.14 -17.80
C PHE A 164 7.42 -0.53 -18.80
N ILE A 165 8.26 -1.47 -18.31
CA ILE A 165 9.18 -2.23 -19.18
C ILE A 165 8.40 -3.08 -20.19
N GLU A 166 7.32 -3.75 -19.75
CA GLU A 166 6.44 -4.54 -20.61
C GLU A 166 5.82 -3.66 -21.72
N LEU A 167 5.29 -2.48 -21.34
CA LEU A 167 4.73 -1.54 -22.31
C LEU A 167 5.78 -1.03 -23.29
N MET A 168 6.97 -0.67 -22.81
CA MET A 168 8.07 -0.19 -23.67
C MET A 168 8.67 -1.29 -24.55
N GLY A 169 8.56 -2.56 -24.13
CA GLY A 169 8.99 -3.72 -24.91
C GLY A 169 7.92 -4.30 -25.86
N THR A 170 6.72 -3.71 -25.87
CA THR A 170 5.64 -4.16 -26.76
C THR A 170 5.84 -3.56 -28.15
N ASP A 171 6.18 -4.39 -29.11
CA ASP A 171 6.26 -3.96 -30.51
C ASP A 171 4.85 -3.64 -31.03
N PRO A 172 4.66 -2.50 -31.69
CA PRO A 172 3.40 -2.19 -32.37
C PRO A 172 3.04 -3.26 -33.39
N SER A 173 1.81 -3.78 -33.32
CA SER A 173 1.32 -4.78 -34.26
C SER A 173 1.18 -4.22 -35.68
N ILE A 174 1.07 -2.90 -35.80
CA ILE A 174 1.05 -2.16 -37.09
C ILE A 174 2.30 -1.31 -37.12
N GLN A 175 3.19 -1.64 -38.02
CA GLN A 175 4.45 -0.90 -38.26
C GLN A 175 4.44 -0.32 -39.66
N ASP A 176 5.15 0.79 -39.85
CA ASP A 176 5.34 1.37 -41.14
C ASP A 176 6.08 0.39 -42.09
N ALA A 177 5.65 0.32 -43.33
CA ALA A 177 6.35 -0.46 -44.34
C ALA A 177 7.78 0.10 -44.55
N PRO A 178 8.76 -0.74 -44.93
CA PRO A 178 10.14 -0.28 -45.14
C PRO A 178 10.27 0.84 -46.17
N ASP A 179 9.29 1.00 -47.06
CA ASP A 179 9.18 1.99 -48.13
C ASP A 179 8.11 3.07 -47.81
N ALA A 180 7.64 3.15 -46.59
CA ALA A 180 6.65 4.14 -46.17
C ALA A 180 7.14 5.57 -46.40
N VAL A 181 6.29 6.40 -46.98
CA VAL A 181 6.58 7.80 -47.30
C VAL A 181 5.78 8.73 -46.39
N GLU A 182 6.41 9.82 -45.96
CA GLU A 182 5.74 10.83 -45.16
C GLU A 182 4.68 11.56 -46.02
N LEU A 183 3.41 11.48 -45.60
CA LEU A 183 2.30 12.17 -46.25
C LEU A 183 2.40 13.68 -45.99
N ARG A 184 2.58 14.49 -47.07
CA ARG A 184 2.63 15.94 -46.98
C ARG A 184 1.45 16.56 -47.74
N ASN A 185 0.88 17.64 -47.19
CA ASN A 185 -0.24 18.38 -47.81
C ASN A 185 -1.52 17.53 -48.01
N VAL A 186 -1.86 16.70 -47.04
CA VAL A 186 -3.04 15.82 -47.06
C VAL A 186 -4.32 16.65 -47.16
N LYS A 187 -5.15 16.40 -48.20
CA LYS A 187 -6.46 17.06 -48.38
C LYS A 187 -7.59 16.35 -47.63
N GLY A 188 -7.37 15.14 -47.14
CA GLY A 188 -8.32 14.36 -46.37
C GLY A 188 -9.28 13.51 -47.20
N ASP A 189 -9.08 13.41 -48.53
CA ASP A 189 -9.83 12.48 -49.37
C ASP A 189 -9.36 11.05 -49.10
N VAL A 190 -10.30 10.12 -48.87
CA VAL A 190 -10.03 8.70 -48.57
C VAL A 190 -10.90 7.85 -49.48
N ASP A 191 -10.28 7.13 -50.41
CA ASP A 191 -10.92 6.15 -51.26
C ASP A 191 -10.61 4.73 -50.75
N VAL A 192 -11.63 3.91 -50.58
CA VAL A 192 -11.48 2.52 -50.11
C VAL A 192 -12.03 1.60 -51.21
N GLU A 193 -11.10 0.93 -51.91
CA GLU A 193 -11.44 0.05 -53.03
C GLU A 193 -11.06 -1.40 -52.69
N HIS A 194 -12.00 -2.32 -52.88
CA HIS A 194 -11.80 -3.78 -52.76
C HIS A 194 -11.14 -4.23 -51.42
N VAL A 195 -11.50 -3.60 -50.29
CA VAL A 195 -10.97 -3.97 -48.98
C VAL A 195 -11.89 -5.00 -48.34
N SER A 196 -11.33 -6.17 -48.03
CA SER A 196 -12.00 -7.19 -47.22
C SER A 196 -11.41 -7.20 -45.79
N PHE A 197 -12.26 -7.30 -44.78
CA PHE A 197 -11.88 -7.35 -43.37
C PHE A 197 -12.58 -8.49 -42.67
N ALA A 198 -11.87 -9.20 -41.82
CA ALA A 198 -12.43 -10.27 -40.99
C ALA A 198 -11.94 -10.18 -39.54
N TYR A 199 -12.84 -10.40 -38.59
CA TYR A 199 -12.50 -10.66 -37.17
C TYR A 199 -12.17 -12.15 -36.99
N GLY A 200 -10.87 -12.53 -37.05
CA GLY A 200 -10.42 -13.92 -36.94
C GLY A 200 -10.54 -14.72 -38.24
N GLU A 201 -10.17 -16.00 -38.20
CA GLU A 201 -10.01 -16.86 -39.42
C GLU A 201 -11.31 -17.21 -40.15
N LYS A 202 -12.50 -16.78 -39.77
CA LYS A 202 -13.77 -17.36 -40.29
C LYS A 202 -14.91 -16.44 -40.67
N ALA A 203 -14.78 -15.13 -40.74
CA ALA A 203 -15.86 -14.28 -41.21
C ALA A 203 -15.32 -13.05 -41.94
N GLU A 204 -15.51 -12.98 -43.28
CA GLU A 204 -15.48 -11.72 -44.00
C GLU A 204 -16.74 -10.93 -43.68
N VAL A 205 -16.61 -9.67 -43.27
CA VAL A 205 -17.73 -8.71 -43.04
C VAL A 205 -17.66 -7.64 -44.09
#